data_db965108bb561b205329bfae8c70acae
#
_entry.id   db965108bb561b205329bfae8c70acae
#
_cell.length_a   1.000
_cell.length_b   1.000
_cell.length_c   1.000
_cell.angle_alpha   90.00
_cell.angle_beta   90.00
_cell.angle_gamma   90.00
#
_symmetry.space_group_name_H-M   'P 1'
#
loop_
_entity.id
_entity.type
_entity.pdbx_description
1 polymer ?
#
loop_
_entity_poly.entity_id
_entity_poly.type
_entity_poly.pdbx_seq_one_letter_code
_entity_poly.pdbx_strand_id
1 'polypeptide(L)'
;MKFFAEFIEAGWRRFRKYGAAGCLATQSVNDASVSQVGKAVLANSQWKMLLGQQNTEIEDLRKNNTIGGNDIIRQLETVHTKPPEPALTDEAYSEVLIVSNEVSHICRLYTPRDIQLINTTKKEEKDLIKSYMDKGMTLAEAIKQIVEKEKAEKAY
;
A
#
# COMPACT_ATOMS: atom_id res chain seq x y z
N MET A 1 -15.91 -9.55 21.22
CA MET A 1 -15.32 -8.52 20.33
C MET A 1 -15.22 -7.11 20.92
N LYS A 2 -16.11 -6.69 21.85
CA LYS A 2 -16.09 -5.34 22.45
C LYS A 2 -14.77 -5.01 23.17
N PHE A 3 -14.23 -5.94 23.94
CA PHE A 3 -12.95 -5.77 24.68
C PHE A 3 -11.74 -5.48 23.77
N PHE A 4 -11.63 -6.18 22.63
CA PHE A 4 -10.54 -5.97 21.69
C PHE A 4 -10.62 -4.60 21.01
N ALA A 5 -11.81 -4.15 20.70
CA ALA A 5 -12.05 -2.82 20.15
C ALA A 5 -11.64 -1.71 21.12
N GLU A 6 -12.04 -1.83 22.39
CA GLU A 6 -11.67 -0.89 23.45
C GLU A 6 -10.15 -0.88 23.71
N PHE A 7 -9.51 -2.04 23.61
CA PHE A 7 -8.05 -2.16 23.75
C PHE A 7 -7.31 -1.42 22.61
N ILE A 8 -7.73 -1.62 21.34
CA ILE A 8 -7.13 -0.92 20.21
C ILE A 8 -7.33 0.58 20.34
N GLU A 9 -8.53 1.05 20.64
CA GLU A 9 -8.82 2.48 20.81
C GLU A 9 -7.96 3.12 21.91
N ALA A 10 -7.90 2.47 23.07
CA ALA A 10 -7.10 2.94 24.19
C ALA A 10 -5.59 2.91 23.88
N GLY A 11 -5.13 1.88 23.18
CA GLY A 11 -3.75 1.74 22.71
C GLY A 11 -3.36 2.86 21.75
N TRP A 12 -4.19 3.09 20.71
CA TRP A 12 -3.91 4.12 19.70
C TRP A 12 -3.78 5.52 20.29
N ARG A 13 -4.60 5.85 21.28
CA ARG A 13 -4.52 7.14 21.99
C ARG A 13 -3.27 7.26 22.89
N ARG A 14 -2.68 6.13 23.32
CA ARG A 14 -1.60 6.09 24.32
C ARG A 14 -0.25 5.70 23.76
N PHE A 15 -0.16 5.20 22.53
CA PHE A 15 1.08 4.70 21.93
C PHE A 15 2.23 5.71 22.05
N ARG A 16 1.97 6.98 21.76
CA ARG A 16 2.97 8.04 21.88
C ARG A 16 3.59 8.12 23.28
N LYS A 17 2.78 7.96 24.33
CA LYS A 17 3.25 8.03 25.72
C LYS A 17 4.22 6.90 26.07
N TYR A 18 4.08 5.76 25.41
CA TYR A 18 4.88 4.55 25.66
C TYR A 18 5.95 4.31 24.60
N GLY A 19 6.22 5.29 23.74
CA GLY A 19 7.20 5.15 22.66
C GLY A 19 6.83 4.08 21.62
N ALA A 20 5.54 3.71 21.55
CA ALA A 20 5.03 2.72 20.59
C ALA A 20 4.42 3.42 19.37
N ALA A 21 4.42 2.72 18.24
CA ALA A 21 3.72 3.11 17.02
C ALA A 21 2.70 2.05 16.63
N GLY A 22 1.58 2.49 16.03
CA GLY A 22 0.57 1.61 15.46
C GLY A 22 0.48 1.82 13.96
N CYS A 23 0.34 0.74 13.21
CA CYS A 23 0.04 0.74 11.78
C CYS A 23 -1.23 -0.06 11.54
N LEU A 24 -2.21 0.55 10.88
CA LEU A 24 -3.41 -0.11 10.40
C LEU A 24 -3.36 -0.17 8.88
N ALA A 25 -3.50 -1.37 8.32
CA ALA A 25 -3.69 -1.57 6.89
C ALA A 25 -5.10 -2.10 6.64
N THR A 26 -5.82 -1.49 5.71
CA THR A 26 -7.17 -1.89 5.29
C THR A 26 -7.32 -1.78 3.78
N GLN A 27 -8.23 -2.51 3.20
CA GLN A 27 -8.53 -2.46 1.77
C GLN A 27 -9.32 -1.20 1.39
N SER A 28 -10.16 -0.71 2.30
CA SER A 28 -10.96 0.48 2.10
C SER A 28 -10.88 1.42 3.31
N VAL A 29 -10.81 2.71 3.05
CA VAL A 29 -10.87 3.73 4.12
C VAL A 29 -12.26 3.71 4.79
N ASN A 30 -13.30 3.37 4.04
CA ASN A 30 -14.67 3.28 4.56
C ASN A 30 -14.79 2.22 5.65
N ASP A 31 -14.09 1.07 5.55
CA ASP A 31 -14.07 0.05 6.60
C ASP A 31 -13.63 0.62 7.95
N ALA A 32 -12.64 1.51 7.93
CA ALA A 32 -12.18 2.19 9.13
C ALA A 32 -13.17 3.27 9.60
N SER A 33 -13.98 3.85 8.71
CA SER A 33 -14.91 4.93 9.04
C SER A 33 -16.22 4.47 9.67
N VAL A 34 -16.59 3.21 9.47
CA VAL A 34 -17.89 2.66 9.94
C VAL A 34 -17.89 2.43 11.46
N SER A 35 -16.77 2.00 12.04
CA SER A 35 -16.68 1.67 13.45
C SER A 35 -16.19 2.84 14.28
N GLN A 36 -16.61 2.92 15.56
CA GLN A 36 -16.10 3.91 16.50
C GLN A 36 -14.58 3.79 16.70
N VAL A 37 -14.08 2.55 16.72
CA VAL A 37 -12.63 2.25 16.83
C VAL A 37 -11.89 2.75 15.62
N GLY A 38 -12.39 2.46 14.42
CA GLY A 38 -11.77 2.92 13.17
C GLY A 38 -11.74 4.45 13.09
N LYS A 39 -12.81 5.13 13.49
CA LYS A 39 -12.83 6.60 13.61
C LYS A 39 -11.75 7.11 14.57
N ALA A 40 -11.58 6.47 15.73
CA ALA A 40 -10.56 6.83 16.68
C ALA A 40 -9.14 6.61 16.13
N VAL A 41 -8.92 5.52 15.39
CA VAL A 41 -7.66 5.24 14.69
C VAL A 41 -7.38 6.31 13.65
N LEU A 42 -8.33 6.60 12.76
CA LEU A 42 -8.17 7.63 11.70
C LEU A 42 -7.88 9.02 12.29
N ALA A 43 -8.60 9.39 13.35
CA ALA A 43 -8.43 10.71 14.01
C ALA A 43 -7.06 10.85 14.70
N ASN A 44 -6.52 9.75 15.25
CA ASN A 44 -5.23 9.76 15.97
C ASN A 44 -4.05 9.31 15.10
N SER A 45 -4.27 8.93 13.84
CA SER A 45 -3.21 8.60 12.89
C SER A 45 -2.67 9.89 12.27
N GLN A 46 -1.44 10.22 12.59
CA GLN A 46 -0.77 11.41 12.04
C GLN A 46 -0.50 11.27 10.54
N TRP A 47 -0.17 10.08 10.09
CA TRP A 47 0.13 9.76 8.70
C TRP A 47 -0.93 8.82 8.12
N LYS A 48 -1.41 9.14 6.93
CA LYS A 48 -2.31 8.30 6.15
C LYS A 48 -1.70 8.12 4.77
N MET A 49 -1.61 6.87 4.32
CA MET A 49 -1.14 6.50 2.98
C MET A 49 -2.34 5.92 2.23
N LEU A 50 -2.82 6.64 1.23
CA LEU A 50 -4.02 6.30 0.49
C LEU A 50 -3.63 5.88 -0.94
N LEU A 51 -3.87 4.63 -1.28
CA LEU A 51 -3.75 4.12 -2.65
C LEU A 51 -5.01 4.49 -3.45
N GLY A 52 -4.98 4.26 -4.76
CA GLY A 52 -6.14 4.48 -5.63
C GLY A 52 -7.39 3.79 -5.10
N GLN A 53 -8.49 4.54 -5.02
CA GLN A 53 -9.78 4.10 -4.53
C GLN A 53 -10.80 4.07 -5.68
N GLN A 54 -11.86 3.29 -5.52
CA GLN A 54 -12.97 3.29 -6.47
C GLN A 54 -13.81 4.56 -6.31
N ASN A 55 -14.43 5.03 -7.39
CA ASN A 55 -15.24 6.25 -7.37
C ASN A 55 -16.35 6.24 -6.32
N THR A 56 -16.98 5.10 -6.10
CA THR A 56 -18.02 4.92 -5.06
C THR A 56 -17.46 5.14 -3.65
N GLU A 57 -16.26 4.67 -3.38
CA GLU A 57 -15.58 4.88 -2.10
C GLU A 57 -15.19 6.33 -1.91
N ILE A 58 -14.72 6.99 -2.97
CA ILE A 58 -14.36 8.41 -2.95
C ILE A 58 -15.59 9.28 -2.66
N GLU A 59 -16.75 8.96 -3.25
CA GLU A 59 -17.99 9.67 -2.96
C GLU A 59 -18.43 9.52 -1.50
N ASP A 60 -18.29 8.33 -0.92
CA ASP A 60 -18.60 8.08 0.48
C ASP A 60 -17.65 8.81 1.43
N LEU A 61 -16.35 8.85 1.10
CA LEU A 61 -15.36 9.62 1.85
C LEU A 61 -15.69 11.13 1.82
N ARG A 62 -16.16 11.64 0.68
CA ARG A 62 -16.59 13.02 0.51
C ARG A 62 -17.82 13.32 1.38
N LYS A 63 -18.85 12.48 1.33
CA LYS A 63 -20.07 12.65 2.14
C LYS A 63 -19.79 12.64 3.64
N ASN A 64 -18.90 11.76 4.07
CA ASN A 64 -18.60 11.54 5.48
C ASN A 64 -17.47 12.43 6.03
N ASN A 65 -16.79 13.20 5.18
CA ASN A 65 -15.61 14.02 5.53
C ASN A 65 -14.57 13.27 6.39
N THR A 66 -14.26 12.03 5.99
CA THR A 66 -13.54 11.07 6.84
C THR A 66 -12.04 11.31 6.88
N ILE A 67 -11.43 11.78 5.78
CA ILE A 67 -9.97 11.86 5.62
C ILE A 67 -9.43 13.28 5.50
N GLY A 68 -10.29 14.29 5.52
CA GLY A 68 -9.93 15.70 5.39
C GLY A 68 -10.75 16.44 4.34
N GLY A 69 -10.35 17.66 4.04
CA GLY A 69 -11.10 18.56 3.17
C GLY A 69 -11.19 18.11 1.70
N ASN A 70 -12.00 18.84 0.92
CA ASN A 70 -12.23 18.57 -0.50
C ASN A 70 -10.94 18.52 -1.33
N ASP A 71 -9.89 19.20 -0.92
CA ASP A 71 -8.61 19.21 -1.65
C ASP A 71 -7.89 17.84 -1.57
N ILE A 72 -7.98 17.15 -0.41
CA ILE A 72 -7.46 15.79 -0.25
C ILE A 72 -8.26 14.81 -1.12
N ILE A 73 -9.57 14.96 -1.16
CA ILE A 73 -10.44 14.14 -2.01
C ILE A 73 -10.09 14.32 -3.48
N ARG A 74 -9.91 15.56 -3.95
CA ARG A 74 -9.49 15.85 -5.34
C ARG A 74 -8.13 15.22 -5.69
N GLN A 75 -7.16 15.25 -4.77
CA GLN A 75 -5.89 14.60 -4.97
C GLN A 75 -6.07 13.08 -5.04
N LEU A 76 -6.89 12.49 -4.17
CA LEU A 76 -7.15 11.05 -4.16
C LEU A 76 -7.80 10.56 -5.47
N GLU A 77 -8.66 11.36 -6.10
CA GLU A 77 -9.27 11.07 -7.41
C GLU A 77 -8.24 10.89 -8.54
N THR A 78 -7.06 11.49 -8.39
CA THR A 78 -5.99 11.41 -9.40
C THR A 78 -4.97 10.31 -9.12
N VAL A 79 -5.06 9.64 -7.97
CA VAL A 79 -4.13 8.55 -7.59
C VAL A 79 -4.46 7.27 -8.36
N HIS A 80 -3.49 6.72 -9.05
CA HIS A 80 -3.69 5.51 -9.85
C HIS A 80 -2.41 4.67 -9.98
N THR A 81 -2.58 3.43 -10.41
CA THR A 81 -1.48 2.54 -10.78
C THR A 81 -1.23 2.66 -12.27
N LYS A 82 0.00 2.91 -12.66
CA LYS A 82 0.41 2.93 -14.06
C LYS A 82 1.17 1.69 -14.45
N PRO A 83 0.83 1.07 -15.60
CA PRO A 83 1.66 0.04 -16.21
C PRO A 83 2.99 0.64 -16.69
N PRO A 84 4.00 -0.18 -16.98
CA PRO A 84 5.23 0.29 -17.59
C PRO A 84 4.94 0.91 -18.96
N GLU A 85 5.49 2.11 -19.19
CA GLU A 85 5.41 2.80 -20.49
C GLU A 85 6.73 2.60 -21.22
N PRO A 86 6.74 1.92 -22.40
CA PRO A 86 7.99 1.59 -23.12
C PRO A 86 8.82 2.79 -23.53
N ALA A 87 8.19 3.96 -23.63
CA ALA A 87 8.86 5.18 -24.10
C ALA A 87 9.53 6.01 -22.99
N LEU A 88 9.17 5.78 -21.71
CA LEU A 88 9.61 6.63 -20.60
C LEU A 88 10.30 5.85 -19.49
N THR A 89 9.70 4.75 -19.04
CA THR A 89 10.27 3.87 -18.01
C THR A 89 9.78 2.44 -18.24
N ASP A 90 10.64 1.46 -18.04
CA ASP A 90 10.27 0.05 -18.07
C ASP A 90 9.58 -0.41 -16.78
N GLU A 91 9.39 0.49 -15.83
CA GLU A 91 8.92 0.15 -14.49
C GLU A 91 7.48 0.60 -14.27
N ALA A 92 6.62 -0.35 -13.90
CA ALA A 92 5.30 -0.05 -13.37
C ALA A 92 5.43 0.66 -12.01
N TYR A 93 4.56 1.61 -11.75
CA TYR A 93 4.48 2.27 -10.45
C TYR A 93 3.04 2.37 -9.95
N SER A 94 2.90 2.46 -8.65
CA SER A 94 1.65 2.86 -8.00
C SER A 94 1.81 4.25 -7.42
N GLU A 95 0.79 5.08 -7.55
CA GLU A 95 0.75 6.34 -6.84
C GLU A 95 0.14 6.13 -5.45
N VAL A 96 0.63 6.89 -4.50
CA VAL A 96 0.15 6.91 -3.12
C VAL A 96 0.00 8.36 -2.68
N LEU A 97 -1.18 8.72 -2.20
CA LEU A 97 -1.41 9.99 -1.55
C LEU A 97 -1.00 9.88 -0.08
N ILE A 98 0.03 10.59 0.30
CA ILE A 98 0.49 10.69 1.69
C ILE A 98 -0.11 11.94 2.29
N VAL A 99 -0.89 11.78 3.36
CA VAL A 99 -1.56 12.85 4.07
C VAL A 99 -1.05 12.90 5.50
N SER A 100 -0.64 14.08 5.94
CA SER A 100 -0.38 14.41 7.34
C SER A 100 -1.24 15.61 7.77
N ASN A 101 -1.11 16.04 9.03
CA ASN A 101 -1.85 17.21 9.50
C ASN A 101 -1.45 18.52 8.80
N GLU A 102 -0.26 18.59 8.22
CA GLU A 102 0.31 19.81 7.65
C GLU A 102 0.36 19.81 6.13
N VAL A 103 0.54 18.64 5.53
CA VAL A 103 0.79 18.51 4.10
C VAL A 103 0.13 17.25 3.51
N SER A 104 -0.17 17.33 2.21
CA SER A 104 -0.55 16.17 1.41
C SER A 104 0.25 16.18 0.10
N HIS A 105 0.78 15.02 -0.29
CA HIS A 105 1.54 14.84 -1.52
C HIS A 105 1.23 13.51 -2.18
N ILE A 106 1.16 13.52 -3.51
CA ILE A 106 1.13 12.30 -4.31
C ILE A 106 2.57 11.89 -4.61
N CYS A 107 2.92 10.70 -4.18
CA CYS A 107 4.22 10.08 -4.40
C CYS A 107 4.08 8.87 -5.33
N ARG A 108 5.14 8.56 -6.08
CA ARG A 108 5.22 7.32 -6.86
C ARG A 108 5.96 6.26 -6.08
N LEU A 109 5.33 5.10 -5.97
CA LEU A 109 5.90 3.92 -5.36
C LEU A 109 6.39 2.96 -6.45
N TYR A 110 7.69 2.86 -6.60
CA TYR A 110 8.34 1.88 -7.45
C TYR A 110 8.71 0.66 -6.61
N THR A 111 8.21 -0.50 -6.98
CA THR A 111 8.55 -1.74 -6.31
C THR A 111 9.59 -2.48 -7.15
N PRO A 112 10.82 -2.67 -6.66
CA PRO A 112 11.85 -3.43 -7.36
C PRO A 112 11.38 -4.85 -7.71
N ARG A 113 11.88 -5.40 -8.81
CA ARG A 113 11.41 -6.68 -9.37
C ARG A 113 11.60 -7.86 -8.41
N ASP A 114 12.66 -7.87 -7.64
CA ASP A 114 12.93 -8.87 -6.60
C ASP A 114 11.85 -8.84 -5.51
N ILE A 115 11.44 -7.67 -5.04
CA ILE A 115 10.37 -7.50 -4.05
C ILE A 115 9.01 -7.91 -4.65
N GLN A 116 8.77 -7.64 -5.93
CA GLN A 116 7.56 -8.10 -6.63
C GLN A 116 7.50 -9.63 -6.65
N LEU A 117 8.62 -10.31 -6.96
CA LEU A 117 8.71 -11.77 -7.00
C LEU A 117 8.54 -12.41 -5.62
N ILE A 118 9.09 -11.80 -4.55
CA ILE A 118 8.91 -12.27 -3.17
C ILE A 118 7.42 -12.28 -2.78
N ASN A 119 6.68 -11.26 -3.20
CA ASN A 119 5.28 -11.06 -2.82
C ASN A 119 4.29 -11.50 -3.91
N THR A 120 4.75 -12.19 -4.96
CA THR A 120 3.89 -12.53 -6.08
C THR A 120 2.77 -13.50 -5.70
N THR A 121 1.59 -13.26 -6.24
CA THR A 121 0.45 -14.19 -6.17
C THR A 121 0.23 -14.93 -7.50
N LYS A 122 0.95 -14.55 -8.57
CA LYS A 122 0.83 -15.14 -9.90
C LYS A 122 1.40 -16.55 -9.91
N LYS A 123 0.62 -17.48 -10.44
CA LYS A 123 1.00 -18.90 -10.48
C LYS A 123 2.27 -19.12 -11.30
N GLU A 124 2.36 -18.51 -12.46
CA GLU A 124 3.48 -18.64 -13.39
C GLU A 124 4.82 -18.22 -12.74
N GLU A 125 4.80 -17.11 -12.00
CA GLU A 125 5.99 -16.62 -11.29
C GLU A 125 6.36 -17.53 -10.13
N LYS A 126 5.37 -18.05 -9.39
CA LYS A 126 5.62 -19.05 -8.33
C LYS A 126 6.20 -20.34 -8.86
N ASP A 127 5.65 -20.84 -9.96
CA ASP A 127 6.15 -22.08 -10.61
C ASP A 127 7.57 -21.88 -11.16
N LEU A 128 7.86 -20.70 -11.71
CA LEU A 128 9.20 -20.34 -12.15
C LEU A 128 10.20 -20.33 -10.97
N ILE A 129 9.88 -19.64 -9.88
CA ILE A 129 10.71 -19.60 -8.67
C ILE A 129 10.96 -21.03 -8.16
N LYS A 130 9.90 -21.84 -8.07
CA LYS A 130 9.99 -23.23 -7.64
C LYS A 130 10.93 -24.05 -8.53
N SER A 131 10.88 -23.87 -9.86
CA SER A 131 11.74 -24.59 -10.80
C SER A 131 13.24 -24.36 -10.58
N TYR A 132 13.61 -23.17 -10.07
CA TYR A 132 14.99 -22.87 -9.68
C TYR A 132 15.33 -23.47 -8.31
N MET A 133 14.40 -23.42 -7.36
CA MET A 133 14.58 -24.03 -6.04
C MET A 133 14.71 -25.56 -6.13
N ASP A 134 13.97 -26.20 -7.00
CA ASP A 134 14.06 -27.67 -7.26
C ASP A 134 15.45 -28.09 -7.82
N LYS A 135 16.22 -27.13 -8.36
CA LYS A 135 17.62 -27.31 -8.77
C LYS A 135 18.64 -27.07 -7.64
N GLY A 136 18.16 -26.91 -6.40
CA GLY A 136 18.99 -26.75 -5.22
C GLY A 136 19.31 -25.31 -4.85
N MET A 137 18.70 -24.31 -5.51
CA MET A 137 18.88 -22.89 -5.17
C MET A 137 18.03 -22.52 -3.97
N THR A 138 18.52 -21.59 -3.15
CA THR A 138 17.72 -20.91 -2.15
C THR A 138 16.73 -19.95 -2.82
N LEU A 139 15.68 -19.52 -2.11
CA LEU A 139 14.72 -18.56 -2.62
C LEU A 139 15.39 -17.26 -3.11
N ALA A 140 16.36 -16.75 -2.34
CA ALA A 140 17.07 -15.53 -2.69
C ALA A 140 17.90 -15.67 -3.98
N GLU A 141 18.58 -16.81 -4.16
CA GLU A 141 19.35 -17.12 -5.37
C GLU A 141 18.44 -17.30 -6.59
N ALA A 142 17.31 -18.00 -6.43
CA ALA A 142 16.33 -18.17 -7.49
C ALA A 142 15.78 -16.82 -7.99
N ILE A 143 15.39 -15.95 -7.07
CA ILE A 143 14.88 -14.60 -7.42
C ILE A 143 15.97 -13.78 -8.11
N LYS A 144 17.19 -13.77 -7.59
CA LYS A 144 18.31 -13.04 -8.20
C LYS A 144 18.56 -13.49 -9.63
N GLN A 145 18.60 -14.79 -9.87
CA GLN A 145 18.79 -15.39 -11.20
C GLN A 145 17.66 -14.99 -12.18
N ILE A 146 16.42 -15.00 -11.72
CA ILE A 146 15.26 -14.59 -12.54
C ILE A 146 15.39 -13.12 -12.94
N VAL A 147 15.69 -12.24 -11.97
CA VAL A 147 15.83 -10.80 -12.23
C VAL A 147 16.99 -10.51 -13.18
N GLU A 148 18.14 -11.18 -13.01
CA GLU A 148 19.30 -11.02 -13.90
C GLU A 148 18.98 -11.45 -15.34
N LYS A 149 18.25 -12.57 -15.49
CA LYS A 149 17.81 -13.05 -16.80
C LYS A 149 16.83 -12.10 -17.48
N GLU A 150 15.82 -11.62 -16.75
CA GLU A 150 14.86 -10.63 -17.28
C GLU A 150 15.55 -9.32 -17.71
N LYS A 151 16.58 -8.88 -16.97
CA LYS A 151 17.38 -7.70 -17.34
C LYS A 151 18.20 -7.93 -18.61
N ALA A 152 18.81 -9.11 -18.77
CA ALA A 152 19.56 -9.46 -19.96
C ALA A 152 18.67 -9.53 -21.21
N GLU A 153 17.45 -10.07 -21.08
CA GLU A 153 16.47 -10.15 -22.17
C GLU A 153 15.94 -8.77 -22.61
N LYS A 154 15.89 -7.79 -21.72
CA LYS A 154 15.48 -6.40 -22.03
C LYS A 154 16.60 -5.53 -22.63
N ALA A 155 17.84 -5.95 -22.52
CA ALA A 155 19.01 -5.21 -23.03
C ALA A 155 19.27 -5.45 -24.52
N TYR A 156 18.50 -6.32 -25.16
CA TYR A 156 18.50 -6.63 -26.60
C TYR A 156 17.21 -6.14 -27.26
#